data_7ad795faca3ee78a1123cbff9e12ece4
#
_entry.id   7ad795faca3ee78a1123cbff9e12ece4
#
_cell.length_a   1.000
_cell.length_b   1.000
_cell.length_c   1.000
_cell.angle_alpha   90.00
_cell.angle_beta   90.00
_cell.angle_gamma   90.00
#
_symmetry.space_group_name_H-M   'P 1'
#
loop_
_entity.id
_entity.type
_entity.pdbx_description
1 polymer ?
#
loop_
_entity_poly.entity_id
_entity_poly.type
_entity_poly.pdbx_seq_one_letter_code
_entity_poly.pdbx_strand_id
1 'polypeptide(L)'
;MTGFEPSLLSIEQKIGQLFFVGIPGPEFDSETKSIINEIQPGGVCLFARNIKTLAQTRELLDSLHNDLPVTPLLSLDQEGGRVDRLRRIMPPMPAAASLRNEGDALELGDIIGETIRLLGFNMDFAPVVDVIDGPRKDLNNGLQSRGFGSSENDVVSMAGAFLDGLNKHNILGCIKHFPGLAASAVDSHDNLPVVPINEEELLQKDLFPYVRLIKDRPNITVMVAHAAYPATGLQETGDNGNLLPSSLSRRVVTSLLRDELKFKGVAITDDMEMGAIVRNYGIGEACKMAINAGQDMLAICASVDALYEGYRAVKDAVKFGEIGEDQISLSLDRISKMKVGIGERAAFDQDRLMEISERIRKLNQHLN
;
A
#
# COMPACT_ATOMS: atom_id res chain seq x y z
N MET A 1 15.78 0.00 18.43
CA MET A 1 15.93 -0.21 16.96
C MET A 1 14.77 -1.07 16.50
N THR A 2 13.95 -0.62 15.56
CA THR A 2 12.72 -1.27 15.09
C THR A 2 12.97 -2.31 13.99
N GLY A 3 14.15 -2.33 13.38
CA GLY A 3 14.55 -3.37 12.41
C GLY A 3 14.75 -4.73 13.09
N PHE A 4 14.65 -5.79 12.30
CA PHE A 4 14.91 -7.17 12.74
C PHE A 4 16.08 -7.77 11.96
N GLU A 5 16.71 -8.79 12.53
CA GLU A 5 17.76 -9.53 11.86
C GLU A 5 17.15 -10.78 11.17
N PRO A 6 17.05 -10.78 9.82
CA PRO A 6 16.38 -11.87 9.09
C PRO A 6 16.98 -13.26 9.36
N SER A 7 18.28 -13.32 9.65
CA SER A 7 18.98 -14.58 9.93
C SER A 7 18.53 -15.27 11.22
N LEU A 8 17.93 -14.53 12.15
CA LEU A 8 17.45 -15.04 13.43
C LEU A 8 16.02 -15.59 13.38
N LEU A 9 15.31 -15.38 12.28
CA LEU A 9 13.93 -15.82 12.11
C LEU A 9 13.86 -17.28 11.64
N SER A 10 12.86 -18.03 12.15
CA SER A 10 12.47 -19.32 11.56
C SER A 10 11.95 -19.14 10.14
N ILE A 11 11.85 -20.21 9.36
CA ILE A 11 11.31 -20.12 7.99
C ILE A 11 9.87 -19.67 7.99
N GLU A 12 9.04 -20.09 8.95
CA GLU A 12 7.67 -19.66 9.12
C GLU A 12 7.58 -18.15 9.41
N GLN A 13 8.43 -17.64 10.29
CA GLN A 13 8.51 -16.22 10.60
C GLN A 13 8.96 -15.41 9.39
N LYS A 14 9.96 -15.91 8.64
CA LYS A 14 10.42 -15.30 7.39
C LYS A 14 9.26 -15.15 6.39
N ILE A 15 8.49 -16.23 6.19
CA ILE A 15 7.34 -16.24 5.31
C ILE A 15 6.25 -15.28 5.82
N GLY A 16 5.96 -15.28 7.12
CA GLY A 16 4.98 -14.37 7.73
C GLY A 16 5.31 -12.90 7.47
N GLN A 17 6.59 -12.52 7.49
CA GLN A 17 7.03 -11.15 7.20
C GLN A 17 6.73 -10.69 5.76
N LEU A 18 6.46 -11.60 4.83
CA LEU A 18 6.04 -11.28 3.46
C LEU A 18 4.53 -10.98 3.34
N PHE A 19 3.76 -11.10 4.41
CA PHE A 19 2.33 -10.87 4.40
C PHE A 19 1.95 -9.55 5.07
N PHE A 20 1.06 -8.82 4.39
CA PHE A 20 0.33 -7.69 4.91
C PHE A 20 -1.13 -8.09 5.03
N VAL A 21 -1.66 -8.17 6.26
CA VAL A 21 -2.94 -8.83 6.52
C VAL A 21 -4.00 -7.86 7.02
N GLY A 22 -5.26 -8.11 6.67
CA GLY A 22 -6.39 -7.52 7.37
C GLY A 22 -6.79 -8.35 8.59
N ILE A 23 -7.57 -7.76 9.49
CA ILE A 23 -8.13 -8.42 10.66
C ILE A 23 -9.67 -8.33 10.67
N PRO A 24 -10.37 -9.32 11.28
CA PRO A 24 -11.82 -9.40 11.18
C PRO A 24 -12.56 -8.24 11.83
N GLY A 25 -12.24 -7.95 13.09
CA GLY A 25 -13.00 -7.05 13.96
C GLY A 25 -12.24 -5.84 14.48
N PRO A 26 -12.91 -5.03 15.32
CA PRO A 26 -12.29 -3.85 15.93
C PRO A 26 -11.51 -4.16 17.21
N GLU A 27 -11.51 -5.40 17.69
CA GLU A 27 -10.91 -5.80 18.94
C GLU A 27 -9.79 -6.83 18.71
N PHE A 28 -8.83 -6.85 19.62
CA PHE A 28 -7.79 -7.88 19.66
C PHE A 28 -8.33 -9.11 20.40
N ASP A 29 -9.32 -9.76 19.79
CA ASP A 29 -9.99 -10.94 20.31
C ASP A 29 -9.18 -12.24 20.06
N SER A 30 -9.77 -13.39 20.49
CA SER A 30 -9.11 -14.68 20.33
C SER A 30 -8.87 -15.09 18.88
N GLU A 31 -9.75 -14.70 17.95
CA GLU A 31 -9.60 -14.98 16.52
C GLU A 31 -8.46 -14.15 15.94
N THR A 32 -8.45 -12.84 16.15
CA THR A 32 -7.37 -11.94 15.75
C THR A 32 -6.04 -12.41 16.33
N LYS A 33 -6.00 -12.76 17.61
CA LYS A 33 -4.79 -13.26 18.27
C LYS A 33 -4.29 -14.56 17.65
N SER A 34 -5.18 -15.49 17.28
CA SER A 34 -4.81 -16.74 16.62
C SER A 34 -4.14 -16.48 15.25
N ILE A 35 -4.73 -15.60 14.43
CA ILE A 35 -4.18 -15.20 13.12
C ILE A 35 -2.78 -14.62 13.29
N ILE A 36 -2.64 -13.64 14.19
CA ILE A 36 -1.39 -12.92 14.41
C ILE A 36 -0.28 -13.86 14.91
N ASN A 37 -0.60 -14.77 15.84
CA ASN A 37 0.39 -15.71 16.38
C ASN A 37 0.80 -16.80 15.39
N GLU A 38 -0.11 -17.27 14.53
CA GLU A 38 0.19 -18.33 13.57
C GLU A 38 0.98 -17.80 12.39
N ILE A 39 0.61 -16.63 11.84
CA ILE A 39 1.20 -16.08 10.63
C ILE A 39 2.41 -15.20 10.94
N GLN A 40 2.38 -14.46 12.05
CA GLN A 40 3.39 -13.46 12.43
C GLN A 40 3.68 -12.47 11.28
N PRO A 41 2.63 -11.75 10.79
CA PRO A 41 2.71 -10.97 9.57
C PRO A 41 3.70 -9.80 9.68
N GLY A 42 4.30 -9.44 8.54
CA GLY A 42 5.15 -8.26 8.42
C GLY A 42 4.40 -6.96 8.59
N GLY A 43 3.09 -6.95 8.28
CA GLY A 43 2.22 -5.79 8.46
C GLY A 43 0.75 -6.14 8.64
N VAL A 44 -0.01 -5.18 9.20
CA VAL A 44 -1.47 -5.26 9.39
C VAL A 44 -2.11 -3.99 8.84
N CYS A 45 -3.12 -4.14 7.98
CA CYS A 45 -3.91 -3.04 7.44
C CYS A 45 -5.27 -2.96 8.12
N LEU A 46 -5.61 -1.78 8.64
CA LEU A 46 -6.93 -1.53 9.23
C LEU A 46 -7.87 -0.85 8.23
N PHE A 47 -9.11 -1.30 8.25
CA PHE A 47 -10.22 -0.76 7.46
C PHE A 47 -11.27 -0.12 8.38
N ALA A 48 -12.26 0.56 7.78
CA ALA A 48 -13.34 1.19 8.54
C ALA A 48 -14.10 0.23 9.50
N ARG A 49 -14.09 -1.08 9.23
CA ARG A 49 -14.66 -2.10 10.13
C ARG A 49 -13.92 -2.23 11.45
N ASN A 50 -12.63 -1.93 11.46
CA ASN A 50 -11.75 -2.05 12.62
C ASN A 50 -11.71 -0.76 13.47
N ILE A 51 -12.20 0.38 12.96
CA ILE A 51 -12.05 1.72 13.53
C ILE A 51 -13.40 2.21 14.06
N LYS A 52 -13.55 2.35 15.39
CA LYS A 52 -14.80 2.73 16.05
C LYS A 52 -14.68 4.01 16.89
N THR A 53 -13.61 4.14 17.67
CA THR A 53 -13.27 5.33 18.46
C THR A 53 -11.76 5.55 18.46
N LEU A 54 -11.30 6.74 18.82
CA LEU A 54 -9.86 7.04 18.94
C LEU A 54 -9.17 6.09 19.92
N ALA A 55 -9.74 5.93 21.11
CA ALA A 55 -9.17 5.09 22.17
C ALA A 55 -9.16 3.60 21.79
N GLN A 56 -10.27 3.07 21.25
CA GLN A 56 -10.34 1.67 20.81
C GLN A 56 -9.34 1.39 19.68
N THR A 57 -9.23 2.29 18.70
CA THR A 57 -8.27 2.11 17.60
C THR A 57 -6.84 2.08 18.12
N ARG A 58 -6.52 2.96 19.06
CA ARG A 58 -5.21 2.98 19.71
C ARG A 58 -4.93 1.68 20.47
N GLU A 59 -5.87 1.20 21.27
CA GLU A 59 -5.74 -0.04 22.04
C GLU A 59 -5.51 -1.26 21.12
N LEU A 60 -6.25 -1.34 20.01
CA LEU A 60 -6.07 -2.38 19.00
C LEU A 60 -4.66 -2.36 18.42
N LEU A 61 -4.17 -1.19 18.01
CA LEU A 61 -2.83 -1.03 17.44
C LEU A 61 -1.72 -1.30 18.46
N ASP A 62 -1.94 -0.93 19.73
CA ASP A 62 -1.02 -1.26 20.82
C ASP A 62 -0.94 -2.76 21.05
N SER A 63 -2.08 -3.46 21.03
CA SER A 63 -2.14 -4.91 21.18
C SER A 63 -1.42 -5.63 20.04
N LEU A 64 -1.67 -5.23 18.77
CA LEU A 64 -1.00 -5.77 17.60
C LEU A 64 0.52 -5.57 17.67
N HIS A 65 0.96 -4.39 18.11
CA HIS A 65 2.38 -4.09 18.24
C HIS A 65 3.07 -4.92 19.33
N ASN A 66 2.40 -5.13 20.45
CA ASN A 66 2.99 -5.79 21.62
C ASN A 66 2.98 -7.32 21.51
N ASP A 67 2.05 -7.91 20.75
CA ASP A 67 1.92 -9.36 20.61
C ASP A 67 2.84 -9.95 19.54
N LEU A 68 3.28 -9.15 18.56
CA LEU A 68 4.17 -9.58 17.49
C LEU A 68 5.65 -9.49 17.89
N PRO A 69 6.44 -10.57 17.65
CA PRO A 69 7.87 -10.59 18.01
C PRO A 69 8.72 -9.64 17.14
N VAL A 70 8.26 -9.34 15.93
CA VAL A 70 8.86 -8.36 15.03
C VAL A 70 7.91 -7.17 14.89
N THR A 71 8.41 -5.95 15.12
CA THR A 71 7.61 -4.72 14.98
C THR A 71 6.85 -4.73 13.65
N PRO A 72 5.49 -4.70 13.66
CA PRO A 72 4.71 -4.75 12.45
C PRO A 72 4.66 -3.38 11.75
N LEU A 73 4.46 -3.40 10.43
CA LEU A 73 3.91 -2.28 9.71
C LEU A 73 2.42 -2.18 10.04
N LEU A 74 1.97 -1.06 10.56
CA LEU A 74 0.57 -0.81 10.91
C LEU A 74 0.05 0.28 9.99
N SER A 75 -0.84 -0.07 9.07
CA SER A 75 -1.27 0.79 7.98
C SER A 75 -2.80 0.87 7.85
N LEU A 76 -3.20 1.84 7.06
CA LEU A 76 -4.55 2.02 6.54
C LEU A 76 -4.46 2.77 5.20
N ASP A 77 -5.58 2.91 4.47
CA ASP A 77 -5.70 3.85 3.35
C ASP A 77 -6.30 5.16 3.85
N GLN A 78 -5.50 6.14 4.16
CA GLN A 78 -5.94 7.45 4.59
C GLN A 78 -5.60 8.50 3.54
N GLU A 79 -6.29 8.46 2.40
CA GLU A 79 -6.07 9.38 1.27
C GLU A 79 -6.80 10.71 1.44
N GLY A 80 -7.84 10.71 2.29
CA GLY A 80 -8.85 11.75 2.34
C GLY A 80 -9.99 11.53 1.32
N GLY A 81 -10.98 12.43 1.32
CA GLY A 81 -12.10 12.38 0.39
C GLY A 81 -12.91 11.08 0.46
N ARG A 82 -12.95 10.34 -0.66
CA ARG A 82 -13.67 9.07 -0.76
C ARG A 82 -13.00 7.96 0.06
N VAL A 83 -11.67 7.98 0.16
CA VAL A 83 -10.87 6.97 0.87
C VAL A 83 -10.34 7.56 2.17
N ASP A 84 -11.24 7.70 3.13
CA ASP A 84 -11.01 8.28 4.45
C ASP A 84 -11.51 7.29 5.52
N ARG A 85 -10.59 6.48 6.06
CA ARG A 85 -10.92 5.43 7.06
C ARG A 85 -11.25 6.03 8.42
N LEU A 86 -10.74 7.23 8.70
CA LEU A 86 -10.90 7.93 9.97
C LEU A 86 -12.17 8.81 10.04
N ARG A 87 -12.93 8.96 8.97
CA ARG A 87 -14.10 9.86 8.87
C ARG A 87 -15.21 9.66 9.90
N ARG A 88 -15.20 8.53 10.62
CA ARG A 88 -16.15 8.24 11.71
C ARG A 88 -15.68 8.75 13.07
N ILE A 89 -14.38 8.96 13.23
CA ILE A 89 -13.74 9.33 14.50
C ILE A 89 -12.99 10.67 14.44
N MET A 90 -12.80 11.21 13.22
CA MET A 90 -12.23 12.52 12.93
C MET A 90 -13.13 13.28 11.94
N PRO A 91 -13.03 14.60 11.84
CA PRO A 91 -13.70 15.35 10.75
C PRO A 91 -13.24 14.81 9.39
N PRO A 92 -14.13 14.78 8.37
CA PRO A 92 -13.77 14.31 7.04
C PRO A 92 -12.59 15.10 6.47
N MET A 93 -11.59 14.41 5.98
CA MET A 93 -10.41 15.01 5.36
C MET A 93 -10.67 15.31 3.88
N PRO A 94 -10.13 16.40 3.31
CA PRO A 94 -10.38 16.78 1.92
C PRO A 94 -9.80 15.75 0.95
N ALA A 95 -10.39 15.67 -0.25
CA ALA A 95 -9.89 14.84 -1.32
C ALA A 95 -8.63 15.44 -1.96
N ALA A 96 -7.69 14.61 -2.42
CA ALA A 96 -6.48 15.07 -3.11
C ALA A 96 -6.79 16.01 -4.29
N ALA A 97 -7.82 15.68 -5.09
CA ALA A 97 -8.26 16.52 -6.22
C ALA A 97 -8.84 17.90 -5.83
N SER A 98 -9.14 18.15 -4.56
CA SER A 98 -9.61 19.45 -4.07
C SER A 98 -8.47 20.37 -3.61
N LEU A 99 -7.27 19.88 -3.48
CA LEU A 99 -6.09 20.65 -3.08
C LEU A 99 -5.67 21.60 -4.20
N ARG A 100 -5.26 22.82 -3.86
CA ARG A 100 -4.99 23.89 -4.82
C ARG A 100 -3.52 24.07 -5.16
N ASN A 101 -2.65 23.65 -4.24
CA ASN A 101 -1.20 23.85 -4.35
C ASN A 101 -0.42 22.89 -3.42
N GLU A 102 0.91 22.91 -3.54
CA GLU A 102 1.83 22.12 -2.71
C GLU A 102 1.68 22.37 -1.20
N GLY A 103 1.36 23.61 -0.80
CA GLY A 103 1.15 23.96 0.60
C GLY A 103 -0.06 23.24 1.19
N ASP A 104 -1.16 23.15 0.44
CA ASP A 104 -2.35 22.40 0.86
C ASP A 104 -2.07 20.90 0.95
N ALA A 105 -1.27 20.37 0.00
CA ALA A 105 -0.90 18.96 -0.01
C ALA A 105 0.04 18.62 1.17
N LEU A 106 1.00 19.47 1.46
CA LEU A 106 1.88 19.36 2.63
C LEU A 106 1.07 19.40 3.95
N GLU A 107 0.12 20.33 4.06
CA GLU A 107 -0.75 20.46 5.25
C GLU A 107 -1.63 19.23 5.44
N LEU A 108 -2.22 18.70 4.36
CA LEU A 108 -3.01 17.46 4.43
C LEU A 108 -2.14 16.28 4.87
N GLY A 109 -0.96 16.11 4.28
CA GLY A 109 -0.01 15.06 4.65
C GLY A 109 0.47 15.19 6.10
N ASP A 110 0.72 16.40 6.58
CA ASP A 110 1.09 16.70 7.97
C ASP A 110 -0.05 16.35 8.95
N ILE A 111 -1.28 16.76 8.65
CA ILE A 111 -2.48 16.43 9.42
C ILE A 111 -2.68 14.91 9.50
N ILE A 112 -2.65 14.21 8.35
CA ILE A 112 -2.81 12.76 8.30
C ILE A 112 -1.68 12.09 9.08
N GLY A 113 -0.44 12.47 8.81
CA GLY A 113 0.75 11.89 9.44
C GLY A 113 0.69 12.00 10.96
N GLU A 114 0.38 13.18 11.49
CA GLU A 114 0.27 13.40 12.93
C GLU A 114 -0.90 12.59 13.52
N THR A 115 -2.07 12.61 12.88
CA THR A 115 -3.25 11.88 13.34
C THR A 115 -2.98 10.39 13.46
N ILE A 116 -2.50 9.76 12.39
CA ILE A 116 -2.31 8.30 12.37
C ILE A 116 -1.13 7.89 13.26
N ARG A 117 -0.11 8.74 13.41
CA ARG A 117 1.01 8.50 14.34
C ARG A 117 0.54 8.46 15.79
N LEU A 118 -0.29 9.41 16.23
CA LEU A 118 -0.88 9.45 17.57
C LEU A 118 -1.80 8.25 17.82
N LEU A 119 -2.49 7.74 16.79
CA LEU A 119 -3.28 6.52 16.88
C LEU A 119 -2.42 5.25 16.96
N GLY A 120 -1.15 5.28 16.57
CA GLY A 120 -0.23 4.16 16.65
C GLY A 120 0.13 3.51 15.31
N PHE A 121 -0.36 4.04 14.19
CA PHE A 121 0.10 3.62 12.85
C PHE A 121 1.52 4.12 12.55
N ASN A 122 2.17 3.48 11.58
CA ASN A 122 3.51 3.85 11.12
C ASN A 122 3.63 3.87 9.59
N MET A 123 2.54 3.57 8.88
CA MET A 123 2.49 3.55 7.42
C MET A 123 1.10 4.00 6.92
N ASP A 124 1.06 4.65 5.75
CA ASP A 124 -0.16 4.98 5.03
C ASP A 124 -0.06 4.46 3.59
N PHE A 125 -1.10 3.80 3.11
CA PHE A 125 -1.23 3.40 1.71
C PHE A 125 -1.69 4.58 0.84
N ALA A 126 -0.96 5.66 0.93
CA ALA A 126 -1.10 6.91 0.18
C ALA A 126 0.29 7.52 -0.09
N PRO A 127 0.41 8.36 -1.13
CA PRO A 127 -0.59 8.94 -2.01
C PRO A 127 -0.86 8.12 -3.30
N VAL A 128 -2.01 8.42 -3.94
CA VAL A 128 -2.28 8.01 -5.32
C VAL A 128 -1.52 8.94 -6.27
N VAL A 129 -0.62 8.37 -7.08
CA VAL A 129 0.21 9.14 -8.04
C VAL A 129 -0.23 8.91 -9.49
N ASP A 130 -1.40 8.34 -9.69
CA ASP A 130 -2.04 8.22 -10.99
C ASP A 130 -2.37 9.60 -11.56
N VAL A 131 -2.01 9.87 -12.82
CA VAL A 131 -2.22 11.15 -13.49
C VAL A 131 -3.64 11.20 -14.07
N ILE A 132 -4.50 12.06 -13.53
CA ILE A 132 -5.92 12.19 -13.91
C ILE A 132 -6.12 13.40 -14.84
N ASP A 133 -5.71 13.27 -16.09
CA ASP A 133 -5.92 14.31 -17.11
C ASP A 133 -7.36 14.39 -17.62
N GLY A 134 -7.64 15.30 -18.58
CA GLY A 134 -8.98 15.56 -19.10
C GLY A 134 -9.73 14.29 -19.53
N PRO A 135 -9.19 13.48 -20.47
CA PRO A 135 -9.84 12.23 -20.91
C PRO A 135 -10.05 11.20 -19.80
N ARG A 136 -9.11 11.11 -18.84
CA ARG A 136 -9.15 10.14 -17.76
C ARG A 136 -10.13 10.49 -16.64
N LYS A 137 -10.55 11.78 -16.54
CA LYS A 137 -11.57 12.22 -15.58
C LYS A 137 -12.95 11.59 -15.82
N ASP A 138 -13.23 11.24 -17.07
CA ASP A 138 -14.53 10.69 -17.47
C ASP A 138 -14.60 9.16 -17.33
N LEU A 139 -13.46 8.51 -16.99
CA LEU A 139 -13.39 7.06 -16.80
C LEU A 139 -13.98 6.66 -15.44
N ASN A 140 -14.75 5.58 -15.42
CA ASN A 140 -15.39 5.10 -14.19
C ASN A 140 -14.53 4.07 -13.44
N ASN A 141 -13.29 4.45 -13.12
CA ASN A 141 -12.32 3.61 -12.40
C ASN A 141 -12.15 3.97 -10.92
N GLY A 142 -12.94 4.91 -10.42
CA GLY A 142 -12.93 5.33 -9.02
C GLY A 142 -11.74 6.18 -8.58
N LEU A 143 -10.89 6.66 -9.52
CA LEU A 143 -9.68 7.43 -9.21
C LEU A 143 -9.86 8.96 -9.27
N GLN A 144 -10.95 9.48 -9.86
CA GLN A 144 -11.13 10.88 -10.22
C GLN A 144 -10.86 11.89 -9.08
N SER A 145 -11.29 11.59 -7.87
CA SER A 145 -11.07 12.46 -6.70
C SER A 145 -9.83 12.14 -5.89
N ARG A 146 -9.11 11.05 -6.25
CA ARG A 146 -7.97 10.54 -5.49
C ARG A 146 -6.62 11.03 -6.00
N GLY A 147 -6.55 11.48 -7.28
CA GLY A 147 -5.32 11.97 -7.91
C GLY A 147 -4.96 13.40 -7.48
N PHE A 148 -3.68 13.69 -7.43
CA PHE A 148 -3.11 14.97 -7.00
C PHE A 148 -2.97 15.99 -8.13
N GLY A 149 -3.31 15.65 -9.37
CA GLY A 149 -3.17 16.60 -10.48
C GLY A 149 -3.55 16.02 -11.83
N SER A 150 -3.59 16.91 -12.82
CA SER A 150 -3.91 16.58 -14.22
C SER A 150 -2.68 16.50 -15.14
N SER A 151 -1.52 16.88 -14.64
CA SER A 151 -0.23 16.66 -15.30
C SER A 151 0.69 15.85 -14.40
N GLU A 152 1.65 15.18 -15.01
CA GLU A 152 2.68 14.40 -14.32
C GLU A 152 3.53 15.27 -13.37
N ASN A 153 3.77 16.53 -13.72
CA ASN A 153 4.52 17.47 -12.90
C ASN A 153 3.71 17.91 -11.67
N ASP A 154 2.39 18.19 -11.82
CA ASP A 154 1.51 18.51 -10.70
C ASP A 154 1.47 17.35 -9.71
N VAL A 155 1.34 16.11 -10.21
CA VAL A 155 1.33 14.91 -9.37
C VAL A 155 2.64 14.77 -8.60
N VAL A 156 3.80 14.92 -9.25
CA VAL A 156 5.11 14.86 -8.58
C VAL A 156 5.22 15.89 -7.46
N SER A 157 4.84 17.13 -7.74
CA SER A 157 4.94 18.26 -6.84
C SER A 157 4.02 18.07 -5.62
N MET A 158 2.74 17.85 -5.87
CA MET A 158 1.74 17.76 -4.81
C MET A 158 1.80 16.46 -4.02
N ALA A 159 1.92 15.30 -4.68
CA ALA A 159 2.11 14.02 -3.98
C ALA A 159 3.43 13.98 -3.23
N GLY A 160 4.47 14.63 -3.77
CA GLY A 160 5.75 14.84 -3.09
C GLY A 160 5.60 15.64 -1.80
N ALA A 161 4.88 16.76 -1.83
CA ALA A 161 4.60 17.57 -0.65
C ALA A 161 3.76 16.81 0.40
N PHE A 162 2.78 16.02 -0.05
CA PHE A 162 1.98 15.13 0.83
C PHE A 162 2.88 14.11 1.54
N LEU A 163 3.78 13.44 0.81
CA LEU A 163 4.77 12.51 1.39
C LEU A 163 5.69 13.19 2.39
N ASP A 164 6.11 14.42 2.11
CA ASP A 164 6.94 15.20 3.03
C ASP A 164 6.17 15.52 4.32
N GLY A 165 4.85 15.78 4.23
CA GLY A 165 3.96 15.91 5.38
C GLY A 165 3.89 14.65 6.23
N LEU A 166 3.66 13.46 5.63
CA LEU A 166 3.68 12.18 6.32
C LEU A 166 5.02 11.93 7.02
N ASN A 167 6.12 12.21 6.32
CA ASN A 167 7.47 11.94 6.81
C ASN A 167 7.86 12.77 8.04
N LYS A 168 7.31 13.98 8.23
CA LYS A 168 7.49 14.78 9.47
C LYS A 168 7.12 13.99 10.72
N HIS A 169 6.21 13.04 10.61
CA HIS A 169 5.71 12.22 11.70
C HIS A 169 6.22 10.77 11.66
N ASN A 170 7.27 10.50 10.87
CA ASN A 170 7.80 9.15 10.64
C ASN A 170 6.74 8.15 10.17
N ILE A 171 5.84 8.59 9.30
CA ILE A 171 4.88 7.74 8.60
C ILE A 171 5.44 7.39 7.23
N LEU A 172 5.55 6.09 6.96
CA LEU A 172 5.95 5.58 5.66
C LEU A 172 4.81 5.77 4.66
N GLY A 173 5.08 6.45 3.54
CA GLY A 173 4.12 6.58 2.46
C GLY A 173 4.22 5.43 1.45
N CYS A 174 3.13 5.16 0.74
CA CYS A 174 3.05 4.15 -0.31
C CYS A 174 2.47 4.76 -1.58
N ILE A 175 3.29 4.94 -2.61
CA ILE A 175 2.82 5.46 -3.89
C ILE A 175 2.14 4.34 -4.70
N LYS A 176 0.99 4.68 -5.30
CA LYS A 176 0.13 3.71 -5.99
C LYS A 176 -0.64 4.34 -7.15
N HIS A 177 -1.02 3.57 -8.17
CA HIS A 177 -0.95 2.11 -8.34
C HIS A 177 0.00 1.79 -9.51
N PHE A 178 1.21 1.34 -9.21
CA PHE A 178 2.27 1.11 -10.21
C PHE A 178 1.87 0.05 -11.25
N PRO A 179 2.17 0.25 -12.54
CA PRO A 179 2.89 1.34 -13.18
C PRO A 179 2.02 2.53 -13.64
N GLY A 180 0.76 2.63 -13.22
CA GLY A 180 -0.21 3.69 -13.52
C GLY A 180 -1.54 3.10 -13.96
N LEU A 181 -2.62 3.38 -13.23
CA LEU A 181 -3.95 2.79 -13.40
C LEU A 181 -4.98 3.77 -14.00
N ALA A 182 -4.63 5.06 -14.09
CA ALA A 182 -5.57 6.13 -14.41
C ALA A 182 -6.32 5.97 -15.74
N ALA A 183 -5.68 5.39 -16.76
CA ALA A 183 -6.27 5.21 -18.08
C ALA A 183 -7.15 3.94 -18.21
N SER A 184 -7.34 3.18 -17.13
CA SER A 184 -8.30 2.06 -17.13
C SER A 184 -9.74 2.56 -17.09
N ALA A 185 -10.62 1.90 -17.83
CA ALA A 185 -12.06 2.18 -17.80
C ALA A 185 -12.83 1.34 -16.74
N VAL A 186 -12.16 0.37 -16.09
CA VAL A 186 -12.75 -0.61 -15.18
C VAL A 186 -12.08 -0.53 -13.82
N ASP A 187 -12.86 -0.65 -12.76
CA ASP A 187 -12.37 -0.80 -11.40
C ASP A 187 -11.78 -2.21 -11.20
N SER A 188 -10.59 -2.30 -10.66
CA SER A 188 -9.87 -3.56 -10.40
C SER A 188 -10.54 -4.48 -9.36
N HIS A 189 -11.48 -3.95 -8.58
CA HIS A 189 -12.32 -4.76 -7.69
C HIS A 189 -13.26 -5.70 -8.46
N ASP A 190 -13.67 -5.33 -9.68
CA ASP A 190 -14.63 -6.10 -10.45
C ASP A 190 -13.98 -7.08 -11.43
N ASN A 191 -13.02 -6.63 -12.23
CA ASN A 191 -12.34 -7.43 -13.26
C ASN A 191 -10.89 -6.96 -13.42
N LEU A 192 -10.11 -7.68 -14.25
CA LEU A 192 -8.77 -7.24 -14.63
C LEU A 192 -8.85 -5.95 -15.47
N PRO A 193 -8.40 -4.80 -14.95
CA PRO A 193 -8.37 -3.58 -15.72
C PRO A 193 -7.41 -3.73 -16.91
N VAL A 194 -7.85 -3.31 -18.07
CA VAL A 194 -7.01 -3.17 -19.25
C VAL A 194 -6.71 -1.68 -19.43
N VAL A 195 -5.44 -1.34 -19.43
CA VAL A 195 -4.96 0.03 -19.61
C VAL A 195 -4.52 0.20 -21.05
N PRO A 196 -5.31 0.89 -21.90
CA PRO A 196 -5.13 0.92 -23.36
C PRO A 196 -4.16 2.00 -23.83
N ILE A 197 -3.09 2.26 -23.10
CA ILE A 197 -2.04 3.23 -23.45
C ILE A 197 -0.88 2.52 -24.15
N ASN A 198 -0.18 3.26 -25.02
CA ASN A 198 1.05 2.78 -25.62
C ASN A 198 2.26 3.02 -24.72
N GLU A 199 3.41 2.47 -25.10
CA GLU A 199 4.65 2.55 -24.34
C GLU A 199 5.13 3.98 -24.12
N GLU A 200 5.00 4.84 -25.13
CA GLU A 200 5.40 6.24 -25.03
C GLU A 200 4.58 7.00 -24.00
N GLU A 201 3.26 6.85 -24.02
CA GLU A 201 2.36 7.45 -23.03
C GLU A 201 2.65 6.93 -21.62
N LEU A 202 2.84 5.61 -21.47
CA LEU A 202 3.22 5.01 -20.20
C LEU A 202 4.49 5.63 -19.63
N LEU A 203 5.56 5.73 -20.44
CA LEU A 203 6.86 6.25 -20.01
C LEU A 203 6.81 7.75 -19.69
N GLN A 204 6.16 8.54 -20.54
CA GLN A 204 6.16 10.01 -20.42
C GLN A 204 5.17 10.54 -19.39
N LYS A 205 4.09 9.82 -19.10
CA LYS A 205 3.03 10.29 -18.22
C LYS A 205 2.91 9.44 -16.96
N ASP A 206 2.57 8.15 -17.08
CA ASP A 206 2.21 7.32 -15.92
C ASP A 206 3.41 6.92 -15.07
N LEU A 207 4.54 6.60 -15.67
CA LEU A 207 5.78 6.27 -14.96
C LEU A 207 6.55 7.51 -14.48
N PHE A 208 6.31 8.68 -15.04
CA PHE A 208 7.05 9.89 -14.70
C PHE A 208 6.99 10.22 -13.19
N PRO A 209 5.81 10.20 -12.51
CA PRO A 209 5.76 10.41 -11.06
C PRO A 209 6.59 9.39 -10.27
N TYR A 210 6.57 8.13 -10.66
CA TYR A 210 7.37 7.09 -9.98
C TYR A 210 8.86 7.33 -10.12
N VAL A 211 9.35 7.63 -11.35
CA VAL A 211 10.76 7.92 -11.61
C VAL A 211 11.27 9.07 -10.74
N ARG A 212 10.47 10.13 -10.59
CA ARG A 212 10.84 11.31 -9.81
C ARG A 212 10.78 11.05 -8.31
N LEU A 213 9.66 10.48 -7.82
CA LEU A 213 9.44 10.28 -6.39
C LEU A 213 10.36 9.22 -5.79
N ILE A 214 10.62 8.12 -6.50
CA ILE A 214 11.55 7.06 -6.07
C ILE A 214 12.98 7.60 -5.92
N LYS A 215 13.42 8.44 -6.87
CA LYS A 215 14.76 9.03 -6.84
C LYS A 215 14.96 9.95 -5.64
N ASP A 216 13.96 10.77 -5.35
CA ASP A 216 14.07 11.83 -4.36
C ASP A 216 13.70 11.38 -2.93
N ARG A 217 13.01 10.23 -2.79
CA ARG A 217 12.48 9.71 -1.50
C ARG A 217 12.74 8.22 -1.34
N PRO A 218 13.92 7.83 -0.81
CA PRO A 218 14.31 6.42 -0.74
C PRO A 218 13.48 5.57 0.25
N ASN A 219 12.74 6.21 1.16
CA ASN A 219 11.98 5.54 2.23
C ASN A 219 10.48 5.37 1.90
N ILE A 220 10.09 5.47 0.63
CA ILE A 220 8.72 5.18 0.20
C ILE A 220 8.55 3.70 -0.17
N THR A 221 7.30 3.24 -0.17
CA THR A 221 6.92 1.95 -0.71
C THR A 221 6.16 2.12 -2.02
N VAL A 222 6.08 1.06 -2.81
CA VAL A 222 5.35 1.05 -4.08
C VAL A 222 4.31 -0.05 -4.05
N MET A 223 3.05 0.30 -4.25
CA MET A 223 1.97 -0.67 -4.43
C MET A 223 1.75 -0.93 -5.92
N VAL A 224 1.83 -2.20 -6.31
CA VAL A 224 1.71 -2.63 -7.71
C VAL A 224 0.27 -3.03 -8.01
N ALA A 225 -0.30 -2.41 -9.03
CA ALA A 225 -1.67 -2.62 -9.47
C ALA A 225 -1.93 -4.05 -10.00
N HIS A 226 -3.18 -4.47 -9.94
CA HIS A 226 -3.67 -5.62 -10.71
C HIS A 226 -4.26 -5.15 -12.05
N ALA A 227 -3.40 -4.87 -13.03
CA ALA A 227 -3.81 -4.34 -14.33
C ALA A 227 -2.99 -4.94 -15.48
N ALA A 228 -3.53 -4.91 -16.71
CA ALA A 228 -2.89 -5.37 -17.93
C ALA A 228 -2.61 -4.19 -18.88
N TYR A 229 -1.47 -4.24 -19.59
CA TYR A 229 -0.97 -3.18 -20.47
C TYR A 229 -0.68 -3.72 -21.87
N PRO A 230 -1.69 -4.20 -22.63
CA PRO A 230 -1.50 -5.01 -23.85
C PRO A 230 -0.83 -4.25 -25.00
N ALA A 231 -0.85 -2.92 -25.00
CA ALA A 231 -0.24 -2.11 -26.05
C ALA A 231 1.21 -1.65 -25.71
N THR A 232 1.80 -2.26 -24.67
CA THR A 232 3.18 -1.96 -24.22
C THR A 232 4.04 -3.22 -24.26
N GLY A 233 5.37 -3.03 -24.29
CA GLY A 233 6.34 -4.11 -24.13
C GLY A 233 6.31 -4.80 -22.76
N LEU A 234 5.55 -4.30 -21.79
CA LEU A 234 5.46 -4.85 -20.44
C LEU A 234 4.50 -6.04 -20.32
N GLN A 235 3.56 -6.20 -21.27
CA GLN A 235 2.54 -7.24 -21.15
C GLN A 235 3.13 -8.63 -21.31
N GLU A 236 2.89 -9.47 -20.32
CA GLU A 236 3.11 -10.91 -20.37
C GLU A 236 1.77 -11.65 -20.44
N THR A 237 1.81 -12.88 -20.93
CA THR A 237 0.66 -13.79 -21.00
C THR A 237 0.94 -14.97 -20.08
N GLY A 238 -0.03 -15.31 -19.25
CA GLY A 238 0.04 -16.48 -18.39
C GLY A 238 -0.13 -17.80 -19.17
N ASP A 239 0.16 -18.92 -18.51
CA ASP A 239 0.04 -20.27 -19.09
C ASP A 239 -1.38 -20.61 -19.58
N ASN A 240 -2.39 -19.96 -19.01
CA ASN A 240 -3.79 -20.08 -19.41
C ASN A 240 -4.15 -19.25 -20.66
N GLY A 241 -3.19 -18.53 -21.26
CA GLY A 241 -3.40 -17.67 -22.42
C GLY A 241 -4.01 -16.30 -22.11
N ASN A 242 -4.29 -15.99 -20.83
CA ASN A 242 -4.81 -14.69 -20.40
C ASN A 242 -3.70 -13.67 -20.19
N LEU A 243 -4.05 -12.38 -20.28
CA LEU A 243 -3.16 -11.29 -19.93
C LEU A 243 -2.76 -11.39 -18.45
N LEU A 244 -1.46 -11.33 -18.17
CA LEU A 244 -0.94 -11.41 -16.81
C LEU A 244 -1.09 -10.04 -16.11
N PRO A 245 -1.69 -9.98 -14.91
CA PRO A 245 -1.71 -8.76 -14.12
C PRO A 245 -0.30 -8.26 -13.79
N SER A 246 -0.09 -6.95 -13.81
CA SER A 246 1.21 -6.32 -13.52
C SER A 246 1.82 -6.74 -12.18
N SER A 247 1.01 -6.97 -11.15
CA SER A 247 1.47 -7.46 -9.85
C SER A 247 2.05 -8.88 -9.87
N LEU A 248 1.69 -9.68 -10.88
CA LEU A 248 2.17 -11.06 -11.08
C LEU A 248 3.25 -11.14 -12.18
N SER A 249 3.56 -10.01 -12.83
CA SER A 249 4.48 -9.92 -13.96
C SER A 249 5.91 -9.65 -13.50
N ARG A 250 6.82 -10.58 -13.82
CA ARG A 250 8.26 -10.37 -13.57
C ARG A 250 8.80 -9.18 -14.38
N ARG A 251 8.28 -8.96 -15.58
CA ARG A 251 8.66 -7.83 -16.44
C ARG A 251 8.31 -6.49 -15.79
N VAL A 252 7.17 -6.40 -15.10
CA VAL A 252 6.76 -5.17 -14.41
C VAL A 252 7.51 -5.00 -13.09
N VAL A 253 7.52 -6.04 -12.24
CA VAL A 253 8.04 -5.91 -10.87
C VAL A 253 9.57 -6.00 -10.84
N THR A 254 10.17 -6.96 -11.51
CA THR A 254 11.63 -7.10 -11.52
C THR A 254 12.26 -6.21 -12.58
N SER A 255 11.94 -6.40 -13.87
CA SER A 255 12.68 -5.69 -14.92
C SER A 255 12.43 -4.19 -14.88
N LEU A 256 11.16 -3.74 -14.90
CA LEU A 256 10.86 -2.31 -14.90
C LEU A 256 11.16 -1.66 -13.54
N LEU A 257 10.50 -2.11 -12.45
CA LEU A 257 10.59 -1.40 -11.17
C LEU A 257 11.98 -1.55 -10.54
N ARG A 258 12.56 -2.77 -10.49
CA ARG A 258 13.86 -3.00 -9.84
C ARG A 258 15.04 -2.65 -10.73
N ASP A 259 15.05 -3.17 -11.98
CA ASP A 259 16.25 -3.10 -12.82
C ASP A 259 16.36 -1.78 -13.61
N GLU A 260 15.24 -1.25 -14.12
CA GLU A 260 15.25 0.01 -14.89
C GLU A 260 15.09 1.23 -13.97
N LEU A 261 14.06 1.27 -13.12
CA LEU A 261 13.82 2.39 -12.19
C LEU A 261 14.73 2.37 -10.96
N LYS A 262 15.50 1.29 -10.74
CA LYS A 262 16.45 1.13 -9.62
C LYS A 262 15.79 1.25 -8.23
N PHE A 263 14.52 0.90 -8.12
CA PHE A 263 13.81 0.96 -6.84
C PHE A 263 14.37 -0.05 -5.84
N LYS A 264 14.77 0.44 -4.68
CA LYS A 264 15.41 -0.35 -3.60
C LYS A 264 14.49 -0.55 -2.38
N GLY A 265 13.34 0.12 -2.36
CA GLY A 265 12.35 0.01 -1.29
C GLY A 265 11.48 -1.24 -1.40
N VAL A 266 10.46 -1.32 -0.56
CA VAL A 266 9.51 -2.44 -0.53
C VAL A 266 8.44 -2.27 -1.61
N ALA A 267 8.25 -3.30 -2.45
CA ALA A 267 7.13 -3.43 -3.36
C ALA A 267 6.07 -4.33 -2.72
N ILE A 268 4.84 -3.87 -2.71
CA ILE A 268 3.68 -4.60 -2.16
C ILE A 268 2.63 -4.77 -3.26
N THR A 269 1.90 -5.88 -3.27
CA THR A 269 0.74 -6.04 -4.14
C THR A 269 -0.40 -5.13 -3.68
N ASP A 270 -1.30 -4.76 -4.59
CA ASP A 270 -2.68 -4.42 -4.20
C ASP A 270 -3.35 -5.66 -3.57
N ASP A 271 -4.58 -5.53 -3.06
CA ASP A 271 -5.23 -6.63 -2.34
C ASP A 271 -5.44 -7.84 -3.26
N MET A 272 -4.81 -8.97 -2.92
CA MET A 272 -4.86 -10.21 -3.70
C MET A 272 -6.28 -10.82 -3.79
N GLU A 273 -7.23 -10.34 -2.98
CA GLU A 273 -8.63 -10.74 -3.02
C GLU A 273 -9.47 -9.96 -4.04
N MET A 274 -8.87 -9.02 -4.77
CA MET A 274 -9.57 -8.26 -5.81
C MET A 274 -9.96 -9.16 -6.98
N GLY A 275 -11.11 -8.85 -7.61
CA GLY A 275 -11.69 -9.65 -8.71
C GLY A 275 -10.73 -9.88 -9.88
N ALA A 276 -9.81 -8.94 -10.12
CA ALA A 276 -8.74 -9.07 -11.11
C ALA A 276 -7.86 -10.32 -10.88
N ILE A 277 -7.68 -10.75 -9.64
CA ILE A 277 -6.85 -11.89 -9.24
C ILE A 277 -7.71 -13.14 -9.02
N VAL A 278 -8.67 -13.10 -8.10
CA VAL A 278 -9.37 -14.31 -7.63
C VAL A 278 -10.17 -15.03 -8.73
N ARG A 279 -10.64 -14.27 -9.72
CA ARG A 279 -11.40 -14.86 -10.84
C ARG A 279 -10.52 -15.63 -11.85
N ASN A 280 -9.21 -15.39 -11.84
CA ASN A 280 -8.32 -15.92 -12.87
C ASN A 280 -7.29 -16.93 -12.34
N TYR A 281 -6.86 -16.81 -11.07
CA TYR A 281 -5.67 -17.53 -10.57
C TYR A 281 -5.91 -18.31 -9.28
N GLY A 282 -6.87 -17.91 -8.43
CA GLY A 282 -6.94 -18.36 -7.04
C GLY A 282 -5.81 -17.72 -6.17
N ILE A 283 -6.08 -17.60 -4.86
CA ILE A 283 -5.20 -16.86 -3.95
C ILE A 283 -3.82 -17.52 -3.81
N GLY A 284 -3.79 -18.83 -3.59
CA GLY A 284 -2.54 -19.56 -3.35
C GLY A 284 -1.56 -19.45 -4.52
N GLU A 285 -2.04 -19.70 -5.74
CA GLU A 285 -1.22 -19.59 -6.95
C GLU A 285 -0.79 -18.16 -7.22
N ALA A 286 -1.70 -17.19 -7.09
CA ALA A 286 -1.37 -15.79 -7.27
C ALA A 286 -0.31 -15.29 -6.28
N CYS A 287 -0.33 -15.73 -5.02
CA CYS A 287 0.70 -15.42 -4.03
C CYS A 287 2.08 -15.93 -4.46
N LYS A 288 2.17 -17.18 -4.94
CA LYS A 288 3.43 -17.73 -5.46
C LYS A 288 3.94 -16.94 -6.66
N MET A 289 3.06 -16.64 -7.61
CA MET A 289 3.40 -15.86 -8.81
C MET A 289 3.89 -14.46 -8.44
N ALA A 290 3.23 -13.78 -7.51
CA ALA A 290 3.60 -12.43 -7.08
C ALA A 290 5.01 -12.41 -6.45
N ILE A 291 5.33 -13.35 -5.55
CA ILE A 291 6.67 -13.47 -4.97
C ILE A 291 7.68 -13.74 -6.09
N ASN A 292 7.41 -14.69 -6.99
CA ASN A 292 8.30 -15.01 -8.11
C ASN A 292 8.45 -13.85 -9.10
N ALA A 293 7.48 -12.96 -9.20
CA ALA A 293 7.59 -11.71 -9.95
C ALA A 293 8.52 -10.68 -9.30
N GLY A 294 8.81 -10.79 -7.99
CA GLY A 294 9.69 -9.89 -7.24
C GLY A 294 8.99 -8.98 -6.25
N GLN A 295 7.71 -9.25 -5.90
CA GLN A 295 7.02 -8.58 -4.80
C GLN A 295 7.69 -8.94 -3.46
N ASP A 296 7.78 -7.97 -2.57
CA ASP A 296 8.33 -8.19 -1.23
C ASP A 296 7.21 -8.53 -0.22
N MET A 297 6.03 -7.95 -0.42
CA MET A 297 4.89 -8.19 0.47
C MET A 297 3.61 -8.42 -0.34
N LEU A 298 2.74 -9.27 0.21
CA LEU A 298 1.44 -9.66 -0.34
C LEU A 298 0.33 -9.12 0.56
N ALA A 299 -0.58 -8.31 0.03
CA ALA A 299 -1.73 -7.82 0.78
C ALA A 299 -2.91 -8.80 0.63
N ILE A 300 -3.41 -9.35 1.75
CA ILE A 300 -4.64 -10.16 1.84
C ILE A 300 -5.43 -9.64 3.03
N CYS A 301 -6.53 -8.92 2.76
CA CYS A 301 -7.06 -8.02 3.76
C CYS A 301 -8.52 -8.26 4.16
N ALA A 302 -9.27 -9.12 3.46
CA ALA A 302 -10.71 -9.29 3.70
C ALA A 302 -11.05 -10.63 4.37
N SER A 303 -10.57 -11.75 3.84
CA SER A 303 -10.93 -13.11 4.25
C SER A 303 -9.80 -13.82 4.97
N VAL A 304 -10.11 -14.36 6.14
CA VAL A 304 -9.18 -15.18 6.92
C VAL A 304 -8.84 -16.49 6.18
N ASP A 305 -9.82 -17.09 5.48
CA ASP A 305 -9.60 -18.31 4.71
C ASP A 305 -8.64 -18.06 3.53
N ALA A 306 -8.81 -16.94 2.82
CA ALA A 306 -7.91 -16.54 1.73
C ALA A 306 -6.49 -16.28 2.25
N LEU A 307 -6.36 -15.66 3.41
CA LEU A 307 -5.08 -15.44 4.07
C LEU A 307 -4.36 -16.75 4.37
N TYR A 308 -5.07 -17.73 4.97
CA TYR A 308 -4.49 -19.04 5.24
C TYR A 308 -4.18 -19.83 3.97
N GLU A 309 -5.00 -19.72 2.92
CA GLU A 309 -4.71 -20.32 1.62
C GLU A 309 -3.40 -19.78 1.06
N GLY A 310 -3.26 -18.44 0.98
CA GLY A 310 -2.05 -17.78 0.49
C GLY A 310 -0.80 -18.14 1.30
N TYR A 311 -0.91 -18.07 2.63
CA TYR A 311 0.21 -18.39 3.52
C TYR A 311 0.69 -19.84 3.36
N ARG A 312 -0.24 -20.82 3.33
CA ARG A 312 0.09 -22.22 3.15
C ARG A 312 0.71 -22.49 1.79
N ALA A 313 0.16 -21.90 0.72
CA ALA A 313 0.70 -22.05 -0.63
C ALA A 313 2.14 -21.54 -0.73
N VAL A 314 2.44 -20.38 -0.15
CA VAL A 314 3.81 -19.84 -0.12
C VAL A 314 4.72 -20.74 0.71
N LYS A 315 4.27 -21.22 1.88
CA LYS A 315 5.04 -22.11 2.74
C LYS A 315 5.39 -23.42 2.03
N ASP A 316 4.44 -24.01 1.33
CA ASP A 316 4.67 -25.22 0.57
C ASP A 316 5.61 -24.98 -0.62
N ALA A 317 5.44 -23.88 -1.35
CA ALA A 317 6.29 -23.48 -2.46
C ALA A 317 7.76 -23.28 -2.05
N VAL A 318 8.00 -22.70 -0.88
CA VAL A 318 9.35 -22.58 -0.29
C VAL A 318 9.91 -23.97 0.07
N LYS A 319 9.11 -24.79 0.73
CA LYS A 319 9.49 -26.15 1.13
C LYS A 319 9.87 -27.03 -0.06
N PHE A 320 9.17 -26.88 -1.20
CA PHE A 320 9.42 -27.67 -2.40
C PHE A 320 10.38 -26.99 -3.40
N GLY A 321 10.91 -25.80 -3.06
CA GLY A 321 11.89 -25.09 -3.88
C GLY A 321 11.30 -24.38 -5.10
N GLU A 322 9.97 -24.18 -5.16
CA GLU A 322 9.30 -23.37 -6.17
C GLU A 322 9.57 -21.86 -5.96
N ILE A 323 9.81 -21.47 -4.71
CA ILE A 323 10.27 -20.13 -4.32
C ILE A 323 11.64 -20.29 -3.67
N GLY A 324 12.66 -19.62 -4.21
CA GLY A 324 14.03 -19.68 -3.70
C GLY A 324 14.23 -18.94 -2.38
N GLU A 325 15.02 -19.49 -1.48
CA GLU A 325 15.35 -18.83 -0.20
C GLU A 325 16.08 -17.50 -0.39
N ASP A 326 16.90 -17.37 -1.44
CA ASP A 326 17.59 -16.12 -1.78
C ASP A 326 16.60 -14.99 -2.08
N GLN A 327 15.50 -15.31 -2.76
CA GLN A 327 14.45 -14.33 -3.08
C GLN A 327 13.76 -13.84 -1.82
N ILE A 328 13.41 -14.76 -0.90
CA ILE A 328 12.85 -14.42 0.40
C ILE A 328 13.82 -13.53 1.19
N SER A 329 15.10 -13.89 1.21
CA SER A 329 16.15 -13.15 1.91
C SER A 329 16.27 -11.71 1.39
N LEU A 330 16.22 -11.50 0.06
CA LEU A 330 16.24 -10.16 -0.55
C LEU A 330 15.02 -9.32 -0.16
N SER A 331 13.83 -9.93 -0.07
CA SER A 331 12.63 -9.24 0.38
C SER A 331 12.70 -8.88 1.86
N LEU A 332 13.15 -9.79 2.70
CA LEU A 332 13.34 -9.56 4.14
C LEU A 332 14.37 -8.46 4.43
N ASP A 333 15.45 -8.38 3.66
CA ASP A 333 16.44 -7.31 3.77
C ASP A 333 15.82 -5.94 3.50
N ARG A 334 14.94 -5.82 2.47
CA ARG A 334 14.22 -4.57 2.16
C ARG A 334 13.23 -4.23 3.26
N ILE A 335 12.44 -5.21 3.72
CA ILE A 335 11.45 -5.04 4.78
C ILE A 335 12.14 -4.64 6.10
N SER A 336 13.24 -5.29 6.47
CA SER A 336 14.00 -4.95 7.68
C SER A 336 14.57 -3.54 7.61
N LYS A 337 15.19 -3.15 6.49
CA LYS A 337 15.70 -1.80 6.27
C LYS A 337 14.60 -0.74 6.37
N MET A 338 13.44 -1.01 5.80
CA MET A 338 12.28 -0.10 5.89
C MET A 338 11.80 0.05 7.32
N LYS A 339 11.70 -1.04 8.07
CA LYS A 339 11.26 -1.03 9.48
C LYS A 339 12.19 -0.25 10.40
N VAL A 340 13.47 -0.12 10.08
CA VAL A 340 14.41 0.76 10.83
C VAL A 340 13.94 2.22 10.82
N GLY A 341 13.32 2.68 9.74
CA GLY A 341 12.83 4.05 9.58
C GLY A 341 11.54 4.40 10.33
N ILE A 342 10.85 3.44 10.95
CA ILE A 342 9.54 3.67 11.60
C ILE A 342 9.63 4.59 12.82
N GLY A 343 10.79 4.62 13.51
CA GLY A 343 10.98 5.38 14.75
C GLY A 343 10.19 4.82 15.95
N GLU A 344 10.34 5.45 17.12
CA GLU A 344 9.62 5.09 18.34
C GLU A 344 8.14 5.47 18.23
N ARG A 345 7.27 4.72 18.89
CA ARG A 345 5.82 4.99 18.92
C ARG A 345 5.55 6.30 19.66
N ALA A 346 4.65 7.12 19.10
CA ALA A 346 4.14 8.28 19.82
C ALA A 346 3.22 7.87 20.98
N ALA A 347 3.21 8.62 22.05
CA ALA A 347 2.20 8.50 23.10
C ALA A 347 0.82 8.89 22.54
N PHE A 348 -0.23 8.23 23.03
CA PHE A 348 -1.61 8.63 22.72
C PHE A 348 -1.92 9.97 23.36
N ASP A 349 -2.39 10.93 22.57
CA ASP A 349 -2.74 12.27 23.02
C ASP A 349 -4.10 12.68 22.42
N GLN A 350 -5.15 12.55 23.22
CA GLN A 350 -6.51 12.86 22.80
C GLN A 350 -6.73 14.36 22.63
N ASP A 351 -6.11 15.18 23.45
CA ASP A 351 -6.25 16.65 23.37
C ASP A 351 -5.59 17.15 22.06
N ARG A 352 -4.44 16.59 21.72
CA ARG A 352 -3.79 16.89 20.45
C ARG A 352 -4.62 16.47 19.25
N LEU A 353 -5.30 15.32 19.29
CA LEU A 353 -6.23 14.87 18.25
C LEU A 353 -7.45 15.81 18.11
N MET A 354 -7.90 16.42 19.22
CA MET A 354 -8.93 17.46 19.17
C MET A 354 -8.43 18.74 18.48
N GLU A 355 -7.21 19.19 18.76
CA GLU A 355 -6.60 20.31 18.05
C GLU A 355 -6.43 20.04 16.55
N ILE A 356 -6.01 18.83 16.18
CA ILE A 356 -5.91 18.40 14.77
C ILE A 356 -7.30 18.44 14.09
N SER A 357 -8.35 18.08 14.81
CA SER A 357 -9.72 18.18 14.29
C SER A 357 -10.08 19.62 13.86
N GLU A 358 -9.60 20.63 14.59
CA GLU A 358 -9.77 22.04 14.19
C GLU A 358 -8.93 22.41 12.96
N ARG A 359 -7.70 21.84 12.84
CA ARG A 359 -6.87 22.03 11.63
C ARG A 359 -7.59 21.46 10.39
N ILE A 360 -8.18 20.26 10.49
CA ILE A 360 -8.96 19.67 9.39
C ILE A 360 -10.11 20.58 8.98
N ARG A 361 -10.88 21.12 9.94
CA ARG A 361 -11.99 22.04 9.63
C ARG A 361 -11.51 23.31 8.93
N LYS A 362 -10.38 23.88 9.38
CA LYS A 362 -9.79 25.08 8.76
C LYS A 362 -9.32 24.79 7.34
N LEU A 363 -8.67 23.64 7.09
CA LEU A 363 -8.25 23.24 5.75
C LEU A 363 -9.46 23.07 4.84
N ASN A 364 -10.53 22.40 5.30
CA ASN A 364 -11.78 22.27 4.54
C ASN A 364 -12.43 23.63 4.21
N GLN A 365 -12.43 24.57 5.17
CA GLN A 365 -12.93 25.93 4.94
C GLN A 365 -12.09 26.71 3.92
N HIS A 366 -10.76 26.51 3.96
CA HIS A 366 -9.86 27.14 2.98
C HIS A 366 -10.11 26.60 1.56
N LEU A 367 -10.41 25.32 1.41
CA LEU A 367 -10.59 24.67 0.11
C LEU A 367 -11.98 24.89 -0.53
N ASN A 368 -13.00 25.23 0.25
CA ASN A 368 -14.35 25.60 -0.22
C ASN A 368 -14.39 27.07 -0.64
#